data_772ab8e3e3241b23d30e32a381e78563
#
_entry.id   772ab8e3e3241b23d30e32a381e78563
#
_cell.length_a   1.000
_cell.length_b   1.000
_cell.length_c   1.000
_cell.angle_alpha   90.00
_cell.angle_beta   90.00
_cell.angle_gamma   90.00
#
_symmetry.space_group_name_H-M   'P 1'
#
loop_
_entity.id
_entity.type
_entity.pdbx_description
1 polymer ?
#
loop_
_entity_poly.entity_id
_entity_poly.type
_entity_poly.pdbx_seq_one_letter_code
_entity_poly.pdbx_strand_id
1 'polypeptide(L)'
;MTRTRKSLAVAFLLPALVLLGALVVYPIGYSLVRSFYDKAGDSFIGFANYGELFTDSNILTAIKNNAIWLVAAPAVATALGLIFAVLTERIRWGTAFKLLIFMPMAISMLASGIIFRLVYEQDPDRGIANAITVGVHDTFSKSSAFPKAHPGPRSPLKPEEGGFITKGTVSVGEPVTLPLVGVAPDTMPDDAKRAASAKTDPGKVTGTAWQDFTIGGGGRPDTVDPKELGYPGIRIEAVKDGKVVASTKAAADGTFALPKSADGAQLRYPAANFRAPYNGVDWLGPNLVTPAIIGSYIWMWAGFAMVLIAAGLAGVPRELLEAARVDGANEWQVFRRVTVPLLAPVLGVVLVTLMINVLKIFDLVFVIAPGSVKDDANVLALELYTSAFTDKDSGVASAIAIFLLLLVIPVMLLNVRRLRREARR
;
A
#
# COMPACT_ATOMS: atom_id res chain seq x y z
N MET A 1 38.83 45.30 30.12
CA MET A 1 37.46 44.85 30.46
C MET A 1 36.95 43.64 29.65
N THR A 2 37.67 43.11 28.65
CA THR A 2 37.20 42.02 27.76
C THR A 2 37.53 40.60 28.26
N ARG A 3 38.47 40.43 29.20
CA ARG A 3 38.92 39.10 29.67
C ARG A 3 37.90 38.46 30.64
N THR A 4 37.28 39.25 31.51
CA THR A 4 36.27 38.80 32.47
C THR A 4 34.97 38.35 31.84
N ARG A 5 34.57 38.93 30.71
CA ARG A 5 33.38 38.51 29.97
C ARG A 5 33.55 37.15 29.27
N LYS A 6 34.76 36.82 28.81
CA LYS A 6 35.04 35.53 28.16
C LYS A 6 35.03 34.36 29.15
N SER A 7 35.62 34.53 30.31
CA SER A 7 35.61 33.49 31.37
C SER A 7 34.21 33.24 31.92
N LEU A 8 33.40 34.29 32.07
CA LEU A 8 32.01 34.17 32.51
C LEU A 8 31.18 33.43 31.46
N ALA A 9 31.34 33.77 30.18
CA ALA A 9 30.67 33.07 29.10
C ALA A 9 31.05 31.57 29.02
N VAL A 10 32.35 31.26 29.20
CA VAL A 10 32.82 29.87 29.26
C VAL A 10 32.23 29.15 30.46
N ALA A 11 32.19 29.75 31.65
CA ALA A 11 31.62 29.16 32.86
C ALA A 11 30.13 28.83 32.69
N PHE A 12 29.34 29.70 32.03
CA PHE A 12 27.93 29.44 31.74
C PHE A 12 27.71 28.37 30.64
N LEU A 13 28.62 28.29 29.67
CA LEU A 13 28.54 27.29 28.59
C LEU A 13 29.11 25.92 29.00
N LEU A 14 29.96 25.86 30.02
CA LEU A 14 30.68 24.67 30.44
C LEU A 14 29.77 23.47 30.70
N PRO A 15 28.67 23.57 31.47
CA PRO A 15 27.77 22.42 31.69
C PRO A 15 27.18 21.87 30.40
N ALA A 16 26.75 22.74 29.49
CA ALA A 16 26.22 22.35 28.20
C ALA A 16 27.30 21.71 27.31
N LEU A 17 28.52 22.26 27.31
CA LEU A 17 29.63 21.69 26.53
C LEU A 17 30.11 20.35 27.09
N VAL A 18 30.10 20.15 28.42
CA VAL A 18 30.42 18.86 29.06
C VAL A 18 29.36 17.80 28.65
N LEU A 19 28.09 18.14 28.75
CA LEU A 19 27.01 17.23 28.33
C LEU A 19 27.09 16.90 26.82
N LEU A 20 27.34 17.91 26.00
CA LEU A 20 27.54 17.70 24.54
C LEU A 20 28.74 16.79 24.28
N GLY A 21 29.85 17.04 24.97
CA GLY A 21 31.08 16.22 24.88
C GLY A 21 30.83 14.78 25.27
N ALA A 22 30.21 14.56 26.42
CA ALA A 22 29.96 13.22 26.95
C ALA A 22 28.87 12.42 26.19
N LEU A 23 27.78 13.08 25.81
CA LEU A 23 26.63 12.39 25.24
C LEU A 23 26.56 12.40 23.71
N VAL A 24 27.34 13.26 23.05
CA VAL A 24 27.34 13.36 21.58
C VAL A 24 28.72 13.09 21.00
N VAL A 25 29.74 13.89 21.40
CA VAL A 25 31.07 13.78 20.79
C VAL A 25 31.74 12.46 21.14
N TYR A 26 31.69 12.04 22.41
CA TYR A 26 32.31 10.78 22.86
C TYR A 26 31.68 9.54 22.15
N PRO A 27 30.33 9.34 22.10
CA PRO A 27 29.75 8.19 21.39
C PRO A 27 30.08 8.18 19.89
N ILE A 28 30.08 9.35 19.24
CA ILE A 28 30.46 9.45 17.80
C ILE A 28 31.93 9.05 17.63
N GLY A 29 32.83 9.58 18.49
CA GLY A 29 34.27 9.22 18.46
C GLY A 29 34.49 7.74 18.72
N TYR A 30 33.77 7.18 19.70
CA TYR A 30 33.81 5.76 20.01
C TYR A 30 33.33 4.90 18.82
N SER A 31 32.17 5.23 18.21
CA SER A 31 31.68 4.54 17.04
C SER A 31 32.63 4.64 15.84
N LEU A 32 33.26 5.80 15.64
CA LEU A 32 34.27 5.97 14.60
C LEU A 32 35.47 5.04 14.82
N VAL A 33 36.01 4.96 16.02
CA VAL A 33 37.10 4.02 16.32
C VAL A 33 36.63 2.57 16.18
N ARG A 34 35.45 2.26 16.72
CA ARG A 34 34.87 0.91 16.73
C ARG A 34 34.62 0.36 15.32
N SER A 35 34.29 1.23 14.35
CA SER A 35 34.07 0.87 12.96
C SER A 35 35.27 0.27 12.23
N PHE A 36 36.49 0.41 12.78
CA PHE A 36 37.71 -0.16 12.23
C PHE A 36 38.10 -1.51 12.86
N TYR A 37 37.30 -1.99 13.82
CA TYR A 37 37.54 -3.25 14.52
C TYR A 37 36.52 -4.32 14.08
N ASP A 38 36.89 -5.57 14.33
CA ASP A 38 36.06 -6.74 14.02
C ASP A 38 34.76 -6.78 14.85
N LYS A 39 33.93 -7.78 14.63
CA LYS A 39 32.65 -7.99 15.29
C LYS A 39 32.73 -7.92 16.82
N ALA A 40 33.73 -8.52 17.44
CA ALA A 40 33.94 -8.54 18.89
C ALA A 40 34.64 -7.28 19.43
N GLY A 41 35.47 -6.61 18.62
CA GLY A 41 36.26 -5.46 18.97
C GLY A 41 37.68 -5.77 19.40
N ASP A 42 38.11 -6.98 19.18
CA ASP A 42 39.40 -7.49 19.63
C ASP A 42 40.51 -7.26 18.58
N SER A 43 40.15 -7.25 17.29
CA SER A 43 41.11 -7.16 16.20
C SER A 43 40.85 -5.92 15.33
N PHE A 44 41.93 -5.17 15.04
CA PHE A 44 41.88 -4.07 14.09
C PHE A 44 41.87 -4.60 12.65
N ILE A 45 40.78 -4.33 11.89
CA ILE A 45 40.57 -4.81 10.52
C ILE A 45 40.56 -3.68 9.47
N GLY A 46 40.87 -2.44 9.89
CA GLY A 46 40.91 -1.30 8.98
C GLY A 46 39.55 -0.97 8.36
N PHE A 47 39.51 -0.86 7.04
CA PHE A 47 38.29 -0.50 6.29
C PHE A 47 37.42 -1.69 5.88
N ALA A 48 37.64 -2.88 6.40
CA ALA A 48 36.88 -4.08 5.99
C ALA A 48 35.35 -3.90 6.21
N ASN A 49 34.91 -3.38 7.35
CA ASN A 49 33.50 -3.10 7.61
C ASN A 49 32.89 -2.10 6.59
N TYR A 50 33.66 -1.13 6.14
CA TYR A 50 33.22 -0.20 5.11
C TYR A 50 33.14 -0.86 3.72
N GLY A 51 33.99 -1.86 3.44
CA GLY A 51 33.89 -2.69 2.26
C GLY A 51 32.57 -3.48 2.24
N GLU A 52 32.17 -4.03 3.39
CA GLU A 52 30.95 -4.79 3.57
C GLU A 52 29.69 -3.94 3.28
N LEU A 53 29.69 -2.64 3.57
CA LEU A 53 28.59 -1.73 3.23
C LEU A 53 28.23 -1.74 1.74
N PHE A 54 29.18 -2.08 0.88
CA PHE A 54 29.00 -2.07 -0.58
C PHE A 54 29.00 -3.46 -1.21
N THR A 55 29.07 -4.52 -0.41
CA THR A 55 29.09 -5.92 -0.90
C THR A 55 27.93 -6.74 -0.31
N ASP A 56 27.47 -6.41 0.88
CA ASP A 56 26.32 -7.09 1.48
C ASP A 56 25.00 -6.67 0.83
N SER A 57 24.16 -7.65 0.47
CA SER A 57 22.90 -7.43 -0.25
C SER A 57 21.86 -6.68 0.57
N ASN A 58 21.80 -6.91 1.88
CA ASN A 58 20.81 -6.28 2.77
C ASN A 58 21.18 -4.81 2.98
N ILE A 59 22.48 -4.53 3.19
CA ILE A 59 22.98 -3.16 3.32
C ILE A 59 22.79 -2.39 2.00
N LEU A 60 23.05 -2.99 0.85
CA LEU A 60 22.81 -2.37 -0.46
C LEU A 60 21.31 -2.06 -0.66
N THR A 61 20.43 -2.97 -0.24
CA THR A 61 18.98 -2.73 -0.26
C THR A 61 18.61 -1.56 0.66
N ALA A 62 19.18 -1.51 1.86
CA ALA A 62 18.98 -0.42 2.79
C ALA A 62 19.46 0.93 2.22
N ILE A 63 20.63 0.99 1.56
CA ILE A 63 21.15 2.19 0.89
C ILE A 63 20.19 2.63 -0.23
N LYS A 64 19.76 1.71 -1.09
CA LYS A 64 18.80 1.97 -2.18
C LYS A 64 17.50 2.54 -1.63
N ASN A 65 16.93 1.89 -0.62
CA ASN A 65 15.70 2.35 0.00
C ASN A 65 15.86 3.72 0.65
N ASN A 66 16.95 3.97 1.38
CA ASN A 66 17.24 5.29 1.94
C ASN A 66 17.32 6.38 0.86
N ALA A 67 17.89 6.08 -0.31
CA ALA A 67 17.91 7.01 -1.44
C ALA A 67 16.48 7.31 -1.96
N ILE A 68 15.63 6.29 -2.09
CA ILE A 68 14.21 6.45 -2.46
C ILE A 68 13.49 7.30 -1.41
N TRP A 69 13.66 6.98 -0.14
CA TRP A 69 13.08 7.72 0.98
C TRP A 69 13.52 9.19 0.97
N LEU A 70 14.81 9.46 0.78
CA LEU A 70 15.39 10.80 0.80
C LEU A 70 14.81 11.72 -0.26
N VAL A 71 14.44 11.17 -1.40
CA VAL A 71 13.86 11.94 -2.51
C VAL A 71 12.33 11.96 -2.44
N ALA A 72 11.69 10.80 -2.35
CA ALA A 72 10.25 10.67 -2.50
C ALA A 72 9.48 11.28 -1.32
N ALA A 73 9.81 10.92 -0.08
CA ALA A 73 9.02 11.30 1.08
C ALA A 73 9.05 12.83 1.34
N PRO A 74 10.22 13.52 1.38
CA PRO A 74 10.27 14.96 1.56
C PRO A 74 9.67 15.73 0.40
N ALA A 75 9.88 15.30 -0.85
CA ALA A 75 9.34 15.99 -2.02
C ALA A 75 7.81 15.95 -2.04
N VAL A 76 7.22 14.77 -1.83
CA VAL A 76 5.76 14.61 -1.84
C VAL A 76 5.12 15.29 -0.61
N ALA A 77 5.70 15.13 0.60
CA ALA A 77 5.19 15.77 1.80
C ALA A 77 5.24 17.32 1.68
N THR A 78 6.33 17.88 1.12
CA THR A 78 6.44 19.32 0.88
C THR A 78 5.43 19.80 -0.17
N ALA A 79 5.25 19.05 -1.26
CA ALA A 79 4.28 19.38 -2.31
C ALA A 79 2.84 19.36 -1.77
N LEU A 80 2.46 18.32 -1.03
CA LEU A 80 1.15 18.25 -0.38
C LEU A 80 0.98 19.34 0.67
N GLY A 81 2.01 19.60 1.48
CA GLY A 81 2.01 20.70 2.44
C GLY A 81 1.77 22.06 1.77
N LEU A 82 2.39 22.32 0.62
CA LEU A 82 2.17 23.52 -0.17
C LEU A 82 0.73 23.60 -0.69
N ILE A 83 0.21 22.51 -1.25
CA ILE A 83 -1.18 22.44 -1.74
C ILE A 83 -2.14 22.72 -0.59
N PHE A 84 -1.98 22.04 0.55
CA PHE A 84 -2.84 22.24 1.72
C PHE A 84 -2.74 23.66 2.29
N ALA A 85 -1.53 24.24 2.33
CA ALA A 85 -1.34 25.62 2.80
C ALA A 85 -2.13 26.61 1.94
N VAL A 86 -2.03 26.51 0.61
CA VAL A 86 -2.73 27.39 -0.33
C VAL A 86 -4.25 27.19 -0.31
N LEU A 87 -4.70 25.93 -0.27
CA LEU A 87 -6.13 25.62 -0.23
C LEU A 87 -6.78 26.12 1.07
N THR A 88 -6.13 25.90 2.22
CA THR A 88 -6.69 26.27 3.52
C THR A 88 -6.69 27.79 3.78
N GLU A 89 -5.90 28.57 3.03
CA GLU A 89 -5.93 30.05 3.13
C GLU A 89 -7.24 30.64 2.65
N ARG A 90 -7.86 30.02 1.63
CA ARG A 90 -9.09 30.51 0.98
C ARG A 90 -10.38 30.02 1.64
N ILE A 91 -10.30 29.12 2.61
CA ILE A 91 -11.46 28.48 3.24
C ILE A 91 -11.85 29.24 4.51
N ARG A 92 -13.15 29.50 4.71
CA ARG A 92 -13.68 30.20 5.89
C ARG A 92 -13.31 29.50 7.22
N TRP A 93 -13.15 28.18 7.21
CA TRP A 93 -12.77 27.34 8.35
C TRP A 93 -11.30 26.86 8.27
N GLY A 94 -10.45 27.62 7.60
CA GLY A 94 -9.06 27.25 7.32
C GLY A 94 -8.27 26.83 8.55
N THR A 95 -8.49 27.49 9.71
CA THR A 95 -7.81 27.10 10.96
C THR A 95 -8.21 25.71 11.44
N ALA A 96 -9.49 25.34 11.35
CA ALA A 96 -9.96 24.00 11.73
C ALA A 96 -9.37 22.92 10.81
N PHE A 97 -9.34 23.18 9.50
CA PHE A 97 -8.71 22.26 8.54
C PHE A 97 -7.20 22.13 8.77
N LYS A 98 -6.50 23.25 9.06
CA LYS A 98 -5.06 23.22 9.41
C LYS A 98 -4.80 22.36 10.66
N LEU A 99 -5.63 22.49 11.69
CA LEU A 99 -5.51 21.66 12.89
C LEU A 99 -5.77 20.19 12.61
N LEU A 100 -6.80 19.86 11.82
CA LEU A 100 -7.13 18.48 11.44
C LEU A 100 -5.98 17.80 10.65
N ILE A 101 -5.44 18.51 9.65
CA ILE A 101 -4.34 17.99 8.82
C ILE A 101 -3.02 17.90 9.61
N PHE A 102 -2.82 18.74 10.63
CA PHE A 102 -1.65 18.71 11.50
C PHE A 102 -1.73 17.64 12.59
N MET A 103 -2.95 17.22 13.00
CA MET A 103 -3.18 16.30 14.12
C MET A 103 -2.41 14.97 14.04
N PRO A 104 -2.21 14.34 12.85
CA PRO A 104 -1.42 13.10 12.76
C PRO A 104 -0.01 13.20 13.35
N MET A 105 0.62 14.38 13.28
CA MET A 105 1.95 14.59 13.84
C MET A 105 2.02 14.46 15.38
N ALA A 106 0.88 14.63 16.07
CA ALA A 106 0.80 14.45 17.52
C ALA A 106 0.83 12.97 17.94
N ILE A 107 0.63 12.05 17.01
CA ILE A 107 0.67 10.61 17.24
C ILE A 107 2.13 10.15 17.21
N SER A 108 2.54 9.25 18.12
CA SER A 108 3.90 8.70 18.07
C SER A 108 4.10 7.88 16.79
N MET A 109 5.34 7.83 16.28
CA MET A 109 5.67 7.03 15.08
C MET A 109 5.34 5.55 15.27
N LEU A 110 5.56 5.00 16.47
CA LEU A 110 5.22 3.62 16.80
C LEU A 110 3.70 3.37 16.69
N ALA A 111 2.88 4.25 17.29
CA ALA A 111 1.42 4.12 17.21
C ALA A 111 0.91 4.27 15.78
N SER A 112 1.47 5.23 15.02
CA SER A 112 1.17 5.39 13.59
C SER A 112 1.57 4.15 12.79
N GLY A 113 2.71 3.52 13.12
CA GLY A 113 3.12 2.26 12.50
C GLY A 113 2.09 1.15 12.71
N ILE A 114 1.58 0.99 13.94
CA ILE A 114 0.54 -0.02 14.25
C ILE A 114 -0.75 0.29 13.47
N ILE A 115 -1.17 1.56 13.44
CA ILE A 115 -2.37 1.98 12.68
C ILE A 115 -2.21 1.62 11.20
N PHE A 116 -1.09 1.99 10.58
CA PHE A 116 -0.89 1.74 9.16
C PHE A 116 -0.66 0.26 8.82
N ARG A 117 -0.12 -0.54 9.72
CA ARG A 117 -0.08 -1.98 9.56
C ARG A 117 -1.49 -2.58 9.44
N LEU A 118 -2.45 -2.09 10.25
CA LEU A 118 -3.84 -2.48 10.14
C LEU A 118 -4.52 -1.90 8.89
N VAL A 119 -4.23 -0.64 8.54
CA VAL A 119 -4.77 -0.02 7.31
C VAL A 119 -4.40 -0.82 6.06
N TYR A 120 -3.18 -1.36 6.00
CA TYR A 120 -2.64 -2.12 4.87
C TYR A 120 -2.87 -3.63 4.98
N GLU A 121 -3.64 -4.12 5.96
CA GLU A 121 -3.96 -5.55 6.06
C GLU A 121 -4.63 -6.04 4.77
N GLN A 122 -4.26 -7.25 4.34
CA GLN A 122 -4.70 -7.77 3.04
C GLN A 122 -6.20 -8.13 3.02
N ASP A 123 -6.72 -8.58 4.16
CA ASP A 123 -8.14 -8.88 4.32
C ASP A 123 -8.99 -7.60 4.19
N PRO A 124 -9.88 -7.47 3.19
CA PRO A 124 -10.70 -6.27 3.00
C PRO A 124 -11.69 -6.00 4.14
N ASP A 125 -12.02 -7.00 4.95
CA ASP A 125 -12.89 -6.83 6.13
C ASP A 125 -12.14 -6.20 7.32
N ARG A 126 -10.82 -6.15 7.27
CA ARG A 126 -9.94 -5.62 8.31
C ARG A 126 -9.09 -4.44 7.85
N GLY A 127 -8.60 -4.49 6.61
CA GLY A 127 -7.73 -3.48 6.03
C GLY A 127 -8.47 -2.42 5.24
N ILE A 128 -8.50 -1.18 5.74
CA ILE A 128 -9.22 -0.06 5.10
C ILE A 128 -8.74 0.17 3.66
N ALA A 129 -7.44 0.05 3.38
CA ALA A 129 -6.88 0.23 2.03
C ALA A 129 -7.46 -0.81 1.05
N ASN A 130 -7.59 -2.06 1.48
CA ASN A 130 -8.19 -3.11 0.67
C ASN A 130 -9.72 -3.06 0.65
N ALA A 131 -10.38 -2.64 1.71
CA ALA A 131 -11.82 -2.37 1.67
C ALA A 131 -12.17 -1.36 0.56
N ILE A 132 -11.39 -0.29 0.42
CA ILE A 132 -11.58 0.71 -0.64
C ILE A 132 -11.26 0.14 -2.02
N THR A 133 -10.12 -0.52 -2.20
CA THR A 133 -9.69 -1.04 -3.50
C THR A 133 -10.59 -2.14 -4.01
N VAL A 134 -11.03 -3.06 -3.14
CA VAL A 134 -12.00 -4.11 -3.48
C VAL A 134 -13.36 -3.50 -3.78
N GLY A 135 -13.84 -2.56 -2.96
CA GLY A 135 -15.11 -1.88 -3.19
C GLY A 135 -15.16 -1.13 -4.53
N VAL A 136 -14.07 -0.45 -4.91
CA VAL A 136 -13.95 0.19 -6.22
C VAL A 136 -13.92 -0.84 -7.33
N HIS A 137 -13.11 -1.89 -7.21
CA HIS A 137 -13.02 -2.97 -8.19
C HIS A 137 -14.37 -3.64 -8.43
N ASP A 138 -15.10 -3.98 -7.37
CA ASP A 138 -16.37 -4.70 -7.44
C ASP A 138 -17.51 -3.84 -8.00
N THR A 139 -17.36 -2.52 -7.99
CA THR A 139 -18.27 -1.61 -8.69
C THR A 139 -18.24 -1.86 -10.21
N PHE A 140 -17.06 -2.20 -10.76
CA PHE A 140 -16.86 -2.41 -12.19
C PHE A 140 -16.79 -3.89 -12.60
N SER A 141 -16.46 -4.80 -11.68
CA SER A 141 -16.19 -6.21 -11.97
C SER A 141 -16.57 -7.10 -10.80
N LYS A 142 -17.87 -7.36 -10.63
CA LYS A 142 -18.37 -8.22 -9.53
C LYS A 142 -17.77 -9.62 -9.59
N SER A 143 -17.34 -10.11 -8.45
CA SER A 143 -17.00 -11.52 -8.23
C SER A 143 -18.21 -12.42 -8.41
N SER A 144 -17.98 -13.68 -8.72
CA SER A 144 -19.04 -14.68 -8.78
C SER A 144 -19.34 -15.25 -7.39
N ALA A 145 -20.56 -15.72 -7.21
CA ALA A 145 -20.94 -16.50 -6.02
C ALA A 145 -20.30 -17.92 -6.01
N PHE A 146 -19.77 -18.39 -7.15
CA PHE A 146 -19.30 -19.78 -7.30
C PHE A 146 -17.86 -19.90 -7.84
N PRO A 147 -16.86 -19.19 -7.28
CA PRO A 147 -15.52 -19.12 -7.86
C PRO A 147 -14.76 -20.45 -7.83
N LYS A 148 -15.15 -21.38 -6.96
CA LYS A 148 -14.52 -22.70 -6.81
C LYS A 148 -15.30 -23.84 -7.46
N ALA A 149 -16.48 -23.55 -8.06
CA ALA A 149 -17.28 -24.57 -8.71
C ALA A 149 -16.59 -25.10 -9.96
N HIS A 150 -16.53 -26.42 -10.09
CA HIS A 150 -15.96 -27.09 -11.26
C HIS A 150 -16.69 -28.41 -11.53
N PRO A 151 -16.63 -28.95 -12.75
CA PRO A 151 -17.20 -30.26 -13.05
C PRO A 151 -16.54 -31.39 -12.27
N GLY A 152 -17.33 -32.34 -11.81
CA GLY A 152 -16.83 -33.60 -11.27
C GLY A 152 -16.17 -34.49 -12.35
N PRO A 153 -15.45 -35.57 -11.97
CA PRO A 153 -14.73 -36.42 -12.93
C PRO A 153 -15.61 -37.10 -13.99
N ARG A 154 -16.88 -37.34 -13.68
CA ARG A 154 -17.87 -37.99 -14.57
C ARG A 154 -18.82 -37.00 -15.27
N SER A 155 -18.68 -35.71 -14.95
CA SER A 155 -19.59 -34.68 -15.47
C SER A 155 -19.67 -34.66 -17.00
N PRO A 156 -20.85 -34.37 -17.57
CA PRO A 156 -21.02 -34.16 -19.01
C PRO A 156 -20.34 -32.87 -19.53
N LEU A 157 -19.72 -32.11 -18.66
CA LEU A 157 -19.02 -30.84 -18.93
C LEU A 157 -17.53 -31.06 -19.22
N LYS A 158 -16.95 -30.20 -20.06
CA LYS A 158 -15.49 -30.08 -20.31
C LYS A 158 -15.06 -28.63 -20.18
N PRO A 159 -13.78 -28.33 -19.82
CA PRO A 159 -13.27 -26.97 -19.77
C PRO A 159 -13.35 -26.27 -21.13
N GLU A 160 -13.71 -24.98 -21.12
CA GLU A 160 -13.69 -24.06 -22.27
C GLU A 160 -13.50 -22.62 -21.85
N GLU A 161 -12.44 -21.96 -22.30
CA GLU A 161 -12.15 -20.51 -22.12
C GLU A 161 -12.44 -19.97 -20.70
N GLY A 162 -11.98 -20.67 -19.67
CA GLY A 162 -12.19 -20.31 -18.26
C GLY A 162 -13.58 -20.64 -17.71
N GLY A 163 -14.43 -21.26 -18.49
CA GLY A 163 -15.73 -21.83 -18.10
C GLY A 163 -15.83 -23.30 -18.43
N PHE A 164 -17.05 -23.80 -18.63
CA PHE A 164 -17.32 -25.21 -18.94
C PHE A 164 -18.43 -25.35 -19.98
N ILE A 165 -18.30 -26.28 -20.89
CA ILE A 165 -19.31 -26.57 -21.95
C ILE A 165 -19.67 -28.05 -21.94
N THR A 166 -20.91 -28.39 -22.36
CA THR A 166 -21.33 -29.78 -22.49
C THR A 166 -20.58 -30.50 -23.61
N LYS A 167 -20.26 -31.78 -23.40
CA LYS A 167 -19.62 -32.64 -24.41
C LYS A 167 -20.54 -32.92 -25.60
N GLY A 168 -21.84 -33.00 -25.35
CA GLY A 168 -22.88 -33.22 -26.35
C GLY A 168 -23.79 -32.02 -26.53
N THR A 169 -24.65 -32.08 -27.54
CA THR A 169 -25.73 -31.13 -27.80
C THR A 169 -26.98 -31.52 -27.01
N VAL A 170 -27.84 -30.54 -26.75
CA VAL A 170 -29.09 -30.71 -26.02
C VAL A 170 -30.30 -30.66 -26.95
N SER A 171 -31.40 -31.35 -26.59
CA SER A 171 -32.63 -31.38 -27.36
C SER A 171 -33.81 -30.82 -26.57
N VAL A 172 -34.75 -30.21 -27.26
CA VAL A 172 -36.03 -29.78 -26.68
C VAL A 172 -36.80 -31.00 -26.18
N GLY A 173 -37.39 -30.87 -24.99
CA GLY A 173 -38.16 -31.95 -24.37
C GLY A 173 -37.34 -32.98 -23.57
N GLU A 174 -36.02 -32.90 -23.60
CA GLU A 174 -35.13 -33.74 -22.80
C GLU A 174 -34.45 -32.90 -21.69
N PRO A 175 -34.76 -33.09 -20.40
CA PRO A 175 -34.11 -32.37 -19.30
C PRO A 175 -32.63 -32.71 -19.19
N VAL A 176 -31.78 -31.71 -19.05
CA VAL A 176 -30.33 -31.82 -18.99
C VAL A 176 -29.84 -31.61 -17.55
N THR A 177 -28.87 -32.41 -17.13
CA THR A 177 -28.22 -32.29 -15.85
C THR A 177 -26.82 -31.65 -15.99
N LEU A 178 -26.57 -30.59 -15.24
CA LEU A 178 -25.32 -29.85 -15.28
C LEU A 178 -24.66 -29.77 -13.85
N PRO A 179 -24.13 -30.91 -13.37
CA PRO A 179 -23.55 -31.01 -12.02
C PRO A 179 -22.21 -30.24 -11.91
N LEU A 180 -22.03 -29.56 -10.81
CA LEU A 180 -20.75 -28.96 -10.41
C LEU A 180 -20.43 -29.36 -8.96
N VAL A 181 -19.15 -29.45 -8.64
CA VAL A 181 -18.61 -29.71 -7.30
C VAL A 181 -17.66 -28.56 -6.87
N GLY A 182 -17.09 -28.62 -5.66
CA GLY A 182 -16.02 -27.72 -5.22
C GLY A 182 -16.47 -26.47 -4.45
N VAL A 183 -17.78 -26.26 -4.29
CA VAL A 183 -18.33 -25.22 -3.39
C VAL A 183 -18.69 -25.87 -2.06
N ALA A 184 -18.26 -25.31 -0.94
CA ALA A 184 -18.65 -25.83 0.36
C ALA A 184 -20.14 -25.45 0.64
N PRO A 185 -20.94 -26.35 1.24
CA PRO A 185 -22.36 -26.08 1.46
C PRO A 185 -22.67 -24.84 2.31
N ASP A 186 -21.78 -24.48 3.23
CA ASP A 186 -21.83 -23.32 4.09
C ASP A 186 -21.44 -22.00 3.37
N THR A 187 -20.88 -22.12 2.16
CA THR A 187 -20.54 -20.97 1.31
C THR A 187 -21.53 -20.74 0.16
N MET A 188 -22.58 -21.56 0.09
CA MET A 188 -23.67 -21.35 -0.86
C MET A 188 -24.47 -20.09 -0.50
N PRO A 189 -24.99 -19.34 -1.51
CA PRO A 189 -25.84 -18.19 -1.25
C PRO A 189 -27.07 -18.54 -0.37
N ASP A 190 -27.50 -17.60 0.47
CA ASP A 190 -28.63 -17.80 1.38
C ASP A 190 -29.96 -18.11 0.69
N ASP A 191 -30.11 -17.74 -0.57
CA ASP A 191 -31.29 -18.02 -1.38
C ASP A 191 -31.24 -19.40 -2.06
N ALA A 192 -30.13 -20.15 -1.92
CA ALA A 192 -30.02 -21.50 -2.47
C ALA A 192 -31.06 -22.43 -1.82
N LYS A 193 -31.80 -23.12 -2.65
CA LYS A 193 -32.81 -24.13 -2.25
C LYS A 193 -32.35 -25.54 -2.63
N ARG A 194 -33.00 -26.54 -2.07
CA ARG A 194 -32.77 -27.92 -2.48
C ARG A 194 -32.94 -28.08 -3.96
N ALA A 195 -31.98 -28.75 -4.57
CA ALA A 195 -31.99 -28.97 -6.02
C ALA A 195 -33.26 -29.73 -6.46
N ALA A 196 -33.86 -29.30 -7.54
CA ALA A 196 -35.03 -29.93 -8.11
C ALA A 196 -34.71 -30.47 -9.52
N SER A 197 -35.20 -31.66 -9.83
CA SER A 197 -35.11 -32.17 -11.20
C SER A 197 -36.01 -31.33 -12.11
N ALA A 198 -35.45 -30.81 -13.21
CA ALA A 198 -36.21 -30.04 -14.18
C ALA A 198 -37.33 -30.89 -14.84
N LYS A 199 -38.48 -30.26 -15.03
CA LYS A 199 -39.62 -30.91 -15.73
C LYS A 199 -39.43 -30.82 -17.25
N THR A 200 -39.83 -31.86 -17.94
CA THR A 200 -39.91 -31.88 -19.41
C THR A 200 -40.86 -30.79 -19.92
N ASP A 201 -40.41 -29.99 -20.89
CA ASP A 201 -41.21 -28.98 -21.59
C ASP A 201 -41.00 -29.18 -23.11
N PRO A 202 -42.03 -29.57 -23.89
CA PRO A 202 -41.88 -29.85 -25.32
C PRO A 202 -41.54 -28.60 -26.17
N GLY A 203 -41.58 -27.40 -25.57
CA GLY A 203 -41.24 -26.15 -26.24
C GLY A 203 -39.90 -25.53 -25.82
N LYS A 204 -39.19 -26.15 -24.85
CA LYS A 204 -37.99 -25.59 -24.26
C LYS A 204 -36.91 -26.63 -24.00
N VAL A 205 -35.68 -26.20 -23.94
CA VAL A 205 -34.59 -26.95 -23.33
C VAL A 205 -34.59 -26.65 -21.84
N THR A 206 -34.85 -27.64 -21.01
CA THR A 206 -34.88 -27.52 -19.54
C THR A 206 -33.71 -28.26 -18.91
N GLY A 207 -33.32 -27.89 -17.72
CA GLY A 207 -32.26 -28.59 -17.00
C GLY A 207 -32.10 -28.11 -15.57
N THR A 208 -31.15 -28.75 -14.86
CA THR A 208 -30.82 -28.44 -13.49
C THR A 208 -29.31 -28.23 -13.35
N ALA A 209 -28.93 -27.11 -12.76
CA ALA A 209 -27.57 -26.75 -12.34
C ALA A 209 -27.48 -26.85 -10.81
N TRP A 210 -26.73 -27.83 -10.29
CA TRP A 210 -26.73 -28.08 -8.86
C TRP A 210 -25.35 -28.50 -8.38
N GLN A 211 -25.18 -28.43 -7.07
CA GLN A 211 -24.03 -28.92 -6.34
C GLN A 211 -24.14 -30.45 -6.16
N ASP A 212 -23.36 -31.21 -6.92
CA ASP A 212 -23.31 -32.67 -6.83
C ASP A 212 -22.43 -33.10 -5.61
N PHE A 213 -22.95 -32.77 -4.43
CA PHE A 213 -22.30 -33.07 -3.16
C PHE A 213 -23.32 -33.29 -2.04
N THR A 214 -23.45 -34.53 -1.59
CA THR A 214 -24.37 -34.90 -0.51
C THR A 214 -23.69 -34.82 0.84
N ILE A 215 -24.17 -33.93 1.72
CA ILE A 215 -23.68 -33.76 3.10
C ILE A 215 -23.89 -35.07 3.87
N GLY A 216 -22.79 -35.60 4.45
CA GLY A 216 -22.82 -36.85 5.18
C GLY A 216 -22.59 -38.09 4.30
N GLY A 217 -22.37 -37.94 3.03
CA GLY A 217 -22.12 -39.01 2.06
C GLY A 217 -23.39 -39.77 1.63
N GLY A 218 -23.23 -40.78 0.77
CA GLY A 218 -24.32 -41.64 0.30
C GLY A 218 -25.07 -41.06 -0.93
N GLY A 219 -24.63 -39.95 -1.48
CA GLY A 219 -25.20 -39.42 -2.74
C GLY A 219 -24.76 -40.21 -3.95
N ARG A 220 -25.55 -40.13 -5.03
CA ARG A 220 -25.26 -40.74 -6.33
C ARG A 220 -24.73 -39.70 -7.29
N PRO A 221 -23.50 -39.84 -7.76
CA PRO A 221 -22.91 -38.88 -8.70
C PRO A 221 -23.81 -38.67 -9.94
N ASP A 222 -23.83 -37.42 -10.42
CA ASP A 222 -24.61 -37.01 -11.61
C ASP A 222 -26.15 -37.17 -11.49
N THR A 223 -26.66 -37.36 -10.26
CA THR A 223 -28.08 -37.49 -9.95
C THR A 223 -28.48 -36.51 -8.88
N VAL A 224 -29.53 -35.75 -9.07
CA VAL A 224 -30.01 -34.79 -8.06
C VAL A 224 -30.55 -35.55 -6.85
N ASP A 225 -29.87 -35.44 -5.71
CA ASP A 225 -30.26 -36.03 -4.44
C ASP A 225 -31.00 -35.02 -3.53
N PRO A 226 -31.89 -35.47 -2.63
CA PRO A 226 -32.76 -34.57 -1.85
C PRO A 226 -32.05 -33.58 -0.91
N LYS A 227 -30.78 -33.80 -0.62
CA LYS A 227 -29.96 -32.95 0.29
C LYS A 227 -29.06 -31.97 -0.46
N GLU A 228 -29.02 -32.06 -1.77
CA GLU A 228 -28.16 -31.21 -2.59
C GLU A 228 -28.81 -29.86 -2.89
N LEU A 229 -28.00 -28.85 -3.18
CA LEU A 229 -28.45 -27.48 -3.39
C LEU A 229 -28.32 -27.09 -4.86
N GLY A 230 -29.32 -26.32 -5.35
CA GLY A 230 -29.21 -25.65 -6.64
C GLY A 230 -28.22 -24.52 -6.63
N TYR A 231 -27.71 -24.13 -7.80
CA TYR A 231 -26.86 -22.93 -7.97
C TYR A 231 -27.75 -21.72 -8.36
N PRO A 232 -28.20 -20.88 -7.41
CA PRO A 232 -29.06 -19.75 -7.71
C PRO A 232 -28.34 -18.71 -8.57
N GLY A 233 -29.00 -18.28 -9.65
CA GLY A 233 -28.50 -17.23 -10.51
C GLY A 233 -27.31 -17.58 -11.38
N ILE A 234 -26.81 -18.83 -11.37
CA ILE A 234 -25.73 -19.25 -12.28
C ILE A 234 -26.17 -19.09 -13.71
N ARG A 235 -25.35 -18.49 -14.55
CA ARG A 235 -25.65 -18.21 -15.95
C ARG A 235 -25.37 -19.44 -16.82
N ILE A 236 -26.35 -19.81 -17.67
CA ILE A 236 -26.23 -20.86 -18.66
C ILE A 236 -26.46 -20.26 -20.05
N GLU A 237 -25.59 -20.55 -20.97
CA GLU A 237 -25.64 -20.11 -22.37
C GLU A 237 -25.78 -21.30 -23.29
N ALA A 238 -26.64 -21.18 -24.30
CA ALA A 238 -26.72 -22.13 -25.42
C ALA A 238 -25.82 -21.62 -26.54
N VAL A 239 -24.90 -22.46 -27.02
CA VAL A 239 -23.88 -22.11 -28.02
C VAL A 239 -24.04 -23.01 -29.24
N LYS A 240 -24.13 -22.40 -30.43
CA LYS A 240 -24.11 -23.05 -31.74
C LYS A 240 -23.06 -22.39 -32.60
N ASP A 241 -22.21 -23.17 -33.24
CA ASP A 241 -21.15 -22.66 -34.14
C ASP A 241 -20.34 -21.51 -33.52
N GLY A 242 -20.01 -21.67 -32.21
CA GLY A 242 -19.24 -20.66 -31.44
C GLY A 242 -20.04 -19.39 -31.06
N LYS A 243 -21.34 -19.28 -31.42
CA LYS A 243 -22.17 -18.11 -31.10
C LYS A 243 -23.22 -18.46 -30.03
N VAL A 244 -23.41 -17.54 -29.08
CA VAL A 244 -24.47 -17.63 -28.06
C VAL A 244 -25.82 -17.36 -28.75
N VAL A 245 -26.71 -18.36 -28.79
CA VAL A 245 -28.04 -18.26 -29.39
C VAL A 245 -29.13 -18.02 -28.34
N ALA A 246 -28.90 -18.36 -27.09
CA ALA A 246 -29.76 -18.06 -25.95
C ALA A 246 -29.00 -18.06 -24.65
N SER A 247 -29.49 -17.37 -23.62
CA SER A 247 -28.97 -17.44 -22.27
C SER A 247 -30.07 -17.33 -21.23
N THR A 248 -29.83 -17.95 -20.06
CA THR A 248 -30.73 -17.89 -18.90
C THR A 248 -29.94 -17.92 -17.62
N LYS A 249 -30.61 -17.69 -16.49
CA LYS A 249 -30.07 -17.92 -15.13
C LYS A 249 -30.87 -19.01 -14.46
N ALA A 250 -30.23 -19.88 -13.71
CA ALA A 250 -30.90 -20.91 -12.93
C ALA A 250 -31.71 -20.27 -11.79
N ALA A 251 -32.82 -20.88 -11.46
CA ALA A 251 -33.64 -20.55 -10.29
C ALA A 251 -32.92 -20.94 -8.97
N ALA A 252 -33.52 -20.61 -7.84
CA ALA A 252 -32.96 -20.93 -6.53
C ALA A 252 -32.75 -22.44 -6.28
N ASP A 253 -33.56 -23.27 -6.89
CA ASP A 253 -33.48 -24.74 -6.87
C ASP A 253 -32.61 -25.32 -7.98
N GLY A 254 -31.89 -24.48 -8.72
CA GLY A 254 -31.01 -24.86 -9.82
C GLY A 254 -31.74 -25.15 -11.15
N THR A 255 -33.07 -25.14 -11.20
CA THR A 255 -33.78 -25.37 -12.44
C THR A 255 -33.63 -24.21 -13.43
N PHE A 256 -33.53 -24.48 -14.71
CA PHE A 256 -33.49 -23.50 -15.78
C PHE A 256 -34.26 -23.91 -17.01
N ALA A 257 -34.63 -22.92 -17.81
CA ALA A 257 -35.29 -23.15 -19.10
C ALA A 257 -34.70 -22.19 -20.14
N LEU A 258 -34.43 -22.70 -21.32
CA LEU A 258 -33.98 -21.98 -22.52
C LEU A 258 -35.01 -22.12 -23.63
N PRO A 259 -35.17 -21.11 -24.51
CA PRO A 259 -36.12 -21.15 -25.63
C PRO A 259 -35.74 -22.23 -26.66
N LYS A 260 -36.65 -22.56 -27.55
CA LYS A 260 -36.47 -23.55 -28.63
C LYS A 260 -35.25 -23.27 -29.53
N SER A 261 -34.77 -22.04 -29.60
CA SER A 261 -33.53 -21.69 -30.31
C SER A 261 -32.29 -22.42 -29.76
N ALA A 262 -32.33 -22.92 -28.53
CA ALA A 262 -31.30 -23.73 -27.92
C ALA A 262 -31.31 -25.22 -28.35
N ASP A 263 -32.28 -25.66 -29.12
CA ASP A 263 -32.33 -27.03 -29.63
C ASP A 263 -31.11 -27.36 -30.50
N GLY A 264 -30.43 -28.46 -30.23
CA GLY A 264 -29.19 -28.82 -30.91
C GLY A 264 -27.98 -27.97 -30.54
N ALA A 265 -28.03 -27.11 -29.52
CA ALA A 265 -26.90 -26.33 -28.98
C ALA A 265 -26.09 -27.14 -27.96
N GLN A 266 -24.86 -26.73 -27.70
CA GLN A 266 -24.13 -27.09 -26.50
C GLN A 266 -24.46 -26.07 -25.39
N LEU A 267 -24.53 -26.52 -24.14
CA LEU A 267 -24.74 -25.63 -22.99
C LEU A 267 -23.41 -25.27 -22.38
N ARG A 268 -23.22 -23.96 -22.12
CA ARG A 268 -22.00 -23.40 -21.56
C ARG A 268 -22.28 -22.69 -20.24
N TYR A 269 -21.46 -22.97 -19.26
CA TYR A 269 -21.22 -22.09 -18.13
C TYR A 269 -20.13 -21.09 -18.51
N PRO A 270 -20.42 -19.80 -18.71
CA PRO A 270 -19.37 -18.82 -19.04
C PRO A 270 -18.42 -18.58 -17.87
N ALA A 271 -17.19 -18.18 -18.17
CA ALA A 271 -16.14 -17.87 -17.18
C ALA A 271 -16.59 -16.88 -16.10
N ALA A 272 -17.53 -16.00 -16.41
CA ALA A 272 -18.10 -15.06 -15.46
C ALA A 272 -18.75 -15.71 -14.22
N ASN A 273 -19.20 -16.98 -14.32
CA ASN A 273 -19.74 -17.72 -13.19
C ASN A 273 -18.69 -18.15 -12.17
N PHE A 274 -17.42 -18.18 -12.54
CA PHE A 274 -16.31 -18.75 -11.78
C PHE A 274 -15.25 -17.72 -11.45
N ARG A 275 -15.55 -16.42 -11.64
CA ARG A 275 -14.62 -15.34 -11.34
C ARG A 275 -14.34 -15.30 -9.85
N ALA A 276 -13.08 -15.53 -9.51
CA ALA A 276 -12.62 -15.44 -8.13
C ALA A 276 -12.85 -14.02 -7.55
N PRO A 277 -13.13 -13.91 -6.25
CA PRO A 277 -13.17 -12.61 -5.59
C PRO A 277 -11.82 -11.93 -5.75
N TYR A 278 -11.85 -10.63 -5.96
CA TYR A 278 -10.64 -9.82 -5.94
C TYR A 278 -10.17 -9.65 -4.50
N ASN A 279 -9.01 -10.19 -4.18
CA ASN A 279 -8.47 -10.20 -2.81
C ASN A 279 -7.71 -8.90 -2.45
N GLY A 280 -7.89 -7.85 -3.25
CA GLY A 280 -7.22 -6.58 -3.00
C GLY A 280 -5.76 -6.56 -3.47
N VAL A 281 -5.03 -5.55 -3.00
CA VAL A 281 -3.63 -5.30 -3.29
C VAL A 281 -2.79 -5.78 -2.10
N ASP A 282 -1.71 -6.49 -2.36
CA ASP A 282 -0.71 -6.81 -1.34
C ASP A 282 0.18 -5.58 -1.06
N TRP A 283 -0.37 -4.64 -0.27
CA TRP A 283 0.29 -3.39 0.09
C TRP A 283 1.61 -3.59 0.83
N LEU A 284 1.70 -4.64 1.62
CA LEU A 284 2.88 -4.97 2.41
C LEU A 284 3.71 -6.09 1.80
N GLY A 285 3.47 -6.44 0.52
CA GLY A 285 4.31 -7.35 -0.24
C GLY A 285 5.62 -6.71 -0.70
N PRO A 286 6.58 -7.51 -1.22
CA PRO A 286 7.95 -7.07 -1.52
C PRO A 286 8.05 -5.82 -2.42
N ASN A 287 7.12 -5.67 -3.37
CA ASN A 287 7.14 -4.56 -4.34
C ASN A 287 6.51 -3.26 -3.80
N LEU A 288 5.58 -3.34 -2.84
CA LEU A 288 4.79 -2.20 -2.40
C LEU A 288 5.05 -1.79 -0.95
N VAL A 289 5.77 -2.60 -0.17
CA VAL A 289 6.02 -2.31 1.25
C VAL A 289 6.71 -0.95 1.46
N THR A 290 7.76 -0.65 0.72
CA THR A 290 8.47 0.63 0.83
C THR A 290 7.60 1.83 0.44
N PRO A 291 6.92 1.89 -0.74
CA PRO A 291 5.99 2.97 -1.05
C PRO A 291 4.80 3.07 -0.08
N ALA A 292 4.27 1.97 0.44
CA ALA A 292 3.21 2.00 1.44
C ALA A 292 3.66 2.67 2.74
N ILE A 293 4.85 2.32 3.24
CA ILE A 293 5.42 2.95 4.44
C ILE A 293 5.74 4.43 4.19
N ILE A 294 6.25 4.80 3.02
CA ILE A 294 6.42 6.21 2.61
C ILE A 294 5.08 6.95 2.64
N GLY A 295 3.99 6.33 2.18
CA GLY A 295 2.65 6.90 2.25
C GLY A 295 2.23 7.23 3.69
N SER A 296 2.49 6.34 4.64
CA SER A 296 2.20 6.58 6.06
C SER A 296 3.04 7.74 6.63
N TYR A 297 4.31 7.83 6.26
CA TYR A 297 5.16 8.97 6.62
C TYR A 297 4.63 10.29 6.07
N ILE A 298 4.23 10.32 4.79
CA ILE A 298 3.67 11.50 4.16
C ILE A 298 2.39 11.95 4.88
N TRP A 299 1.51 11.02 5.25
CA TRP A 299 0.31 11.33 6.01
C TRP A 299 0.63 12.01 7.35
N MET A 300 1.68 11.58 8.04
CA MET A 300 2.10 12.20 9.31
C MET A 300 2.72 13.58 9.11
N TRP A 301 3.57 13.76 8.08
CA TRP A 301 4.44 14.92 7.97
C TRP A 301 3.95 16.00 7.00
N ALA A 302 2.96 15.71 6.14
CA ALA A 302 2.38 16.72 5.24
C ALA A 302 1.72 17.87 6.00
N GLY A 303 1.11 17.59 7.16
CA GLY A 303 0.54 18.63 8.04
C GLY A 303 1.59 19.56 8.64
N PHE A 304 2.73 19.03 9.04
CA PHE A 304 3.88 19.82 9.49
C PHE A 304 4.38 20.74 8.38
N ALA A 305 4.60 20.16 7.19
CA ALA A 305 5.00 20.95 6.02
C ALA A 305 3.99 22.06 5.71
N MET A 306 2.70 21.75 5.74
CA MET A 306 1.62 22.73 5.54
C MET A 306 1.70 23.89 6.53
N VAL A 307 1.89 23.65 7.83
CA VAL A 307 1.93 24.71 8.85
C VAL A 307 3.10 25.65 8.61
N LEU A 308 4.30 25.11 8.35
CA LEU A 308 5.48 25.92 8.07
C LEU A 308 5.33 26.74 6.78
N ILE A 309 4.77 26.11 5.73
CA ILE A 309 4.55 26.80 4.45
C ILE A 309 3.45 27.86 4.59
N ALA A 310 2.39 27.59 5.34
CA ALA A 310 1.32 28.57 5.60
C ALA A 310 1.83 29.79 6.39
N ALA A 311 2.75 29.59 7.34
CA ALA A 311 3.42 30.69 8.02
C ALA A 311 4.26 31.55 7.05
N GLY A 312 4.98 30.89 6.12
CA GLY A 312 5.70 31.61 5.06
C GLY A 312 4.77 32.34 4.09
N LEU A 313 3.63 31.73 3.73
CA LEU A 313 2.63 32.31 2.84
C LEU A 313 1.99 33.58 3.43
N ALA A 314 1.75 33.60 4.74
CA ALA A 314 1.25 34.78 5.43
C ALA A 314 2.22 35.99 5.36
N GLY A 315 3.50 35.76 5.10
CA GLY A 315 4.52 36.80 4.90
C GLY A 315 4.62 37.31 3.45
N VAL A 316 3.88 36.74 2.49
CA VAL A 316 3.91 37.16 1.10
C VAL A 316 3.08 38.47 0.95
N PRO A 317 3.66 39.57 0.43
CA PRO A 317 2.94 40.84 0.22
C PRO A 317 1.76 40.64 -0.76
N ARG A 318 0.56 41.04 -0.32
CA ARG A 318 -0.67 40.91 -1.15
C ARG A 318 -0.61 41.76 -2.42
N GLU A 319 0.06 42.91 -2.35
CA GLU A 319 0.24 43.85 -3.46
C GLU A 319 0.90 43.17 -4.66
N LEU A 320 1.84 42.25 -4.45
CA LEU A 320 2.49 41.52 -5.54
C LEU A 320 1.54 40.55 -6.24
N LEU A 321 0.64 39.94 -5.47
CA LEU A 321 -0.37 39.03 -6.02
C LEU A 321 -1.45 39.77 -6.79
N GLU A 322 -1.86 40.94 -6.29
CA GLU A 322 -2.84 41.81 -6.93
C GLU A 322 -2.27 42.45 -8.21
N ALA A 323 -1.04 42.96 -8.17
CA ALA A 323 -0.36 43.51 -9.35
C ALA A 323 -0.28 42.46 -10.48
N ALA A 324 0.12 41.24 -10.18
CA ALA A 324 0.17 40.16 -11.18
C ALA A 324 -1.21 39.86 -11.79
N ARG A 325 -2.30 39.97 -11.03
CA ARG A 325 -3.67 39.80 -11.53
C ARG A 325 -4.10 40.96 -12.42
N VAL A 326 -3.73 42.19 -12.07
CA VAL A 326 -4.00 43.39 -12.89
C VAL A 326 -3.25 43.28 -14.22
N ASP A 327 -2.04 42.71 -14.22
CA ASP A 327 -1.25 42.43 -15.43
C ASP A 327 -1.83 41.27 -16.28
N GLY A 328 -2.99 40.71 -15.90
CA GLY A 328 -3.70 39.68 -16.65
C GLY A 328 -3.24 38.22 -16.35
N ALA A 329 -2.45 38.01 -15.29
CA ALA A 329 -2.06 36.64 -14.91
C ALA A 329 -3.25 35.90 -14.30
N ASN A 330 -3.50 34.67 -14.75
CA ASN A 330 -4.45 33.77 -14.11
C ASN A 330 -3.90 33.21 -12.79
N GLU A 331 -4.76 32.61 -11.93
CA GLU A 331 -4.40 32.13 -10.61
C GLU A 331 -3.23 31.11 -10.64
N TRP A 332 -3.15 30.26 -11.67
CA TRP A 332 -2.04 29.30 -11.83
C TRP A 332 -0.71 30.01 -12.16
N GLN A 333 -0.78 31.07 -12.96
CA GLN A 333 0.40 31.90 -13.28
C GLN A 333 0.88 32.65 -12.05
N VAL A 334 -0.04 33.26 -11.28
CA VAL A 334 0.26 33.94 -10.00
C VAL A 334 0.91 32.91 -9.04
N PHE A 335 0.31 31.76 -8.87
CA PHE A 335 0.86 30.69 -8.02
C PHE A 335 2.28 30.28 -8.45
N ARG A 336 2.47 29.91 -9.71
CA ARG A 336 3.74 29.36 -10.20
C ARG A 336 4.85 30.42 -10.33
N ARG A 337 4.52 31.68 -10.75
CA ARG A 337 5.51 32.68 -11.06
C ARG A 337 5.74 33.70 -9.94
N VAL A 338 4.82 33.84 -8.99
CA VAL A 338 4.91 34.77 -7.87
C VAL A 338 4.97 34.02 -6.55
N THR A 339 3.93 33.26 -6.20
CA THR A 339 3.82 32.63 -4.88
C THR A 339 4.93 31.60 -4.63
N VAL A 340 5.13 30.63 -5.53
CA VAL A 340 6.13 29.56 -5.34
C VAL A 340 7.56 30.11 -5.28
N PRO A 341 7.99 31.05 -6.16
CA PRO A 341 9.32 31.65 -6.04
C PRO A 341 9.53 32.43 -4.74
N LEU A 342 8.53 33.17 -4.26
CA LEU A 342 8.61 33.88 -2.97
C LEU A 342 8.67 32.92 -1.78
N LEU A 343 8.02 31.75 -1.88
CA LEU A 343 8.07 30.71 -0.87
C LEU A 343 9.29 29.77 -0.98
N ALA A 344 10.09 29.88 -2.04
CA ALA A 344 11.23 28.98 -2.27
C ALA A 344 12.19 28.84 -1.06
N PRO A 345 12.49 29.90 -0.30
CA PRO A 345 13.28 29.79 0.92
C PRO A 345 12.61 28.87 1.95
N VAL A 346 11.34 29.09 2.24
CA VAL A 346 10.56 28.29 3.22
C VAL A 346 10.43 26.85 2.75
N LEU A 347 10.09 26.62 1.48
CA LEU A 347 10.02 25.29 0.88
C LEU A 347 11.37 24.55 1.01
N GLY A 348 12.47 25.28 0.81
CA GLY A 348 13.81 24.72 0.97
C GLY A 348 14.11 24.29 2.41
N VAL A 349 13.71 25.08 3.41
CA VAL A 349 13.86 24.72 4.84
C VAL A 349 13.02 23.51 5.18
N VAL A 350 11.76 23.48 4.78
CA VAL A 350 10.85 22.33 5.01
C VAL A 350 11.42 21.07 4.39
N LEU A 351 11.82 21.13 3.11
CA LEU A 351 12.37 19.99 2.39
C LEU A 351 13.61 19.42 3.08
N VAL A 352 14.57 20.27 3.45
CA VAL A 352 15.82 19.84 4.13
C VAL A 352 15.52 19.27 5.52
N THR A 353 14.59 19.88 6.27
CA THR A 353 14.17 19.34 7.58
C THR A 353 13.61 17.94 7.46
N LEU A 354 12.74 17.72 6.47
CA LEU A 354 12.17 16.39 6.19
C LEU A 354 13.24 15.41 5.68
N MET A 355 14.20 15.85 4.86
CA MET A 355 15.32 15.00 4.41
C MET A 355 16.17 14.51 5.58
N ILE A 356 16.50 15.39 6.53
CA ILE A 356 17.26 15.01 7.73
C ILE A 356 16.45 14.03 8.61
N ASN A 357 15.14 14.23 8.69
CA ASN A 357 14.24 13.34 9.43
C ASN A 357 14.17 11.93 8.81
N VAL A 358 14.04 11.87 7.50
CA VAL A 358 13.96 10.61 6.73
C VAL A 358 15.25 9.79 6.80
N LEU A 359 16.42 10.41 6.85
CA LEU A 359 17.69 9.68 7.00
C LEU A 359 17.77 8.85 8.28
N LYS A 360 16.97 9.22 9.29
CA LYS A 360 16.89 8.51 10.59
C LYS A 360 15.65 7.63 10.70
N ILE A 361 14.94 7.39 9.60
CA ILE A 361 13.71 6.61 9.64
C ILE A 361 13.98 5.17 10.09
N PHE A 362 13.32 4.76 11.16
CA PHE A 362 13.44 3.44 11.78
C PHE A 362 12.07 2.92 12.18
N ASP A 363 11.36 3.65 13.06
CA ASP A 363 10.17 3.17 13.75
C ASP A 363 9.06 2.69 12.81
N LEU A 364 8.75 3.47 11.77
CA LEU A 364 7.70 3.10 10.81
C LEU A 364 8.07 1.84 10.04
N VAL A 365 9.32 1.71 9.59
CA VAL A 365 9.77 0.53 8.85
C VAL A 365 9.77 -0.69 9.76
N PHE A 366 10.30 -0.55 10.98
CA PHE A 366 10.37 -1.62 11.96
C PHE A 366 8.99 -2.19 12.33
N VAL A 367 7.97 -1.32 12.46
CA VAL A 367 6.63 -1.70 12.91
C VAL A 367 5.72 -2.15 11.77
N ILE A 368 5.76 -1.48 10.62
CA ILE A 368 4.83 -1.74 9.51
C ILE A 368 5.28 -2.95 8.70
N ALA A 369 6.58 -3.09 8.39
CA ALA A 369 7.06 -4.16 7.53
C ALA A 369 6.86 -5.54 8.19
N PRO A 370 6.15 -6.48 7.54
CA PRO A 370 6.08 -7.87 7.99
C PRO A 370 7.45 -8.54 8.00
N GLY A 371 7.66 -9.51 8.90
CA GLY A 371 8.93 -10.23 9.00
C GLY A 371 9.39 -10.87 7.70
N SER A 372 8.45 -11.34 6.87
CA SER A 372 8.71 -11.98 5.57
C SER A 372 9.26 -11.06 4.48
N VAL A 373 9.07 -9.74 4.61
CA VAL A 373 9.48 -8.70 3.62
C VAL A 373 10.27 -7.57 4.28
N LYS A 374 10.79 -7.83 5.49
CA LYS A 374 11.54 -6.83 6.26
C LYS A 374 12.81 -6.42 5.53
N ASP A 375 13.46 -7.36 4.86
CA ASP A 375 14.68 -7.13 4.08
C ASP A 375 14.39 -6.28 2.84
N ASP A 376 13.24 -6.46 2.18
CA ASP A 376 12.82 -5.62 1.05
C ASP A 376 12.54 -4.16 1.44
N ALA A 377 12.04 -3.96 2.67
CA ALA A 377 11.76 -2.63 3.22
C ALA A 377 12.95 -2.01 3.97
N ASN A 378 14.07 -2.75 4.08
CA ASN A 378 15.20 -2.38 4.93
C ASN A 378 15.72 -0.97 4.65
N VAL A 379 16.12 -0.28 5.72
CA VAL A 379 16.73 1.05 5.71
C VAL A 379 17.96 1.05 6.61
N LEU A 380 18.91 1.96 6.38
CA LEU A 380 20.18 1.98 7.10
C LEU A 380 20.04 2.05 8.62
N ALA A 381 19.03 2.76 9.15
CA ALA A 381 18.81 2.81 10.58
C ALA A 381 18.27 1.48 11.15
N LEU A 382 17.49 0.73 10.34
CA LEU A 382 17.03 -0.62 10.70
C LEU A 382 18.19 -1.62 10.61
N GLU A 383 18.98 -1.54 9.55
CA GLU A 383 20.16 -2.39 9.36
C GLU A 383 21.19 -2.19 10.49
N LEU A 384 21.44 -0.94 10.87
CA LEU A 384 22.28 -0.62 12.05
C LEU A 384 21.76 -1.33 13.31
N TYR A 385 20.45 -1.28 13.54
CA TYR A 385 19.83 -1.95 14.69
C TYR A 385 19.98 -3.47 14.60
N THR A 386 19.74 -4.06 13.43
CA THR A 386 19.86 -5.51 13.20
C THR A 386 21.31 -5.96 13.41
N SER A 387 22.28 -5.29 12.80
CA SER A 387 23.70 -5.59 12.97
C SER A 387 24.14 -5.48 14.43
N ALA A 388 23.69 -4.42 15.15
CA ALA A 388 24.11 -4.19 16.54
C ALA A 388 23.51 -5.19 17.53
N PHE A 389 22.20 -5.49 17.41
CA PHE A 389 21.45 -6.20 18.45
C PHE A 389 21.06 -7.63 18.07
N THR A 390 20.83 -7.91 16.81
CA THR A 390 20.48 -9.26 16.33
C THR A 390 21.73 -10.04 15.98
N ASP A 391 22.58 -9.48 15.13
CA ASP A 391 23.79 -10.14 14.63
C ASP A 391 24.97 -9.97 15.60
N LYS A 392 24.83 -9.01 16.54
CA LYS A 392 25.87 -8.65 17.53
C LYS A 392 27.20 -8.26 16.87
N ASP A 393 27.11 -7.65 15.69
CA ASP A 393 28.26 -7.12 14.96
C ASP A 393 28.41 -5.62 15.21
N SER A 394 29.16 -5.30 16.23
CA SER A 394 29.39 -3.89 16.62
C SER A 394 30.30 -3.15 15.63
N GLY A 395 31.13 -3.85 14.88
CA GLY A 395 32.01 -3.26 13.86
C GLY A 395 31.23 -2.73 12.68
N VAL A 396 30.42 -3.59 12.05
CA VAL A 396 29.52 -3.23 10.94
C VAL A 396 28.48 -2.21 11.38
N ALA A 397 27.83 -2.41 12.52
CA ALA A 397 26.86 -1.44 13.07
C ALA A 397 27.48 -0.04 13.24
N SER A 398 28.72 0.04 13.75
CA SER A 398 29.44 1.31 13.89
C SER A 398 29.78 1.92 12.52
N ALA A 399 30.16 1.12 11.53
CA ALA A 399 30.42 1.59 10.17
C ALA A 399 29.14 2.17 9.52
N ILE A 400 27.98 1.49 9.68
CA ILE A 400 26.68 2.01 9.22
C ILE A 400 26.32 3.34 9.92
N ALA A 401 26.55 3.44 11.24
CA ALA A 401 26.29 4.67 11.98
C ALA A 401 27.12 5.85 11.47
N ILE A 402 28.41 5.64 11.20
CA ILE A 402 29.30 6.66 10.63
C ILE A 402 28.91 7.00 9.20
N PHE A 403 28.51 6.00 8.40
CA PHE A 403 28.03 6.23 7.05
C PHE A 403 26.74 7.07 7.03
N LEU A 404 25.77 6.79 7.91
CA LEU A 404 24.57 7.63 8.10
C LEU A 404 24.94 9.06 8.50
N LEU A 405 25.87 9.24 9.43
CA LEU A 405 26.36 10.56 9.83
C LEU A 405 26.95 11.32 8.63
N LEU A 406 27.75 10.64 7.80
CA LEU A 406 28.35 11.22 6.61
C LEU A 406 27.27 11.62 5.56
N LEU A 407 26.17 10.87 5.45
CA LEU A 407 25.03 11.22 4.57
C LEU A 407 24.28 12.47 5.05
N VAL A 408 24.21 12.72 6.36
CA VAL A 408 23.55 13.92 6.91
C VAL A 408 24.34 15.20 6.62
N ILE A 409 25.69 15.13 6.60
CA ILE A 409 26.55 16.29 6.43
C ILE A 409 26.27 17.08 5.12
N PRO A 410 26.22 16.49 3.93
CA PRO A 410 25.89 17.21 2.69
C PRO A 410 24.54 17.90 2.75
N VAL A 411 23.52 17.22 3.29
CA VAL A 411 22.16 17.78 3.43
C VAL A 411 22.17 18.99 4.35
N MET A 412 22.88 18.91 5.47
CA MET A 412 23.04 20.03 6.41
C MET A 412 23.83 21.19 5.80
N LEU A 413 24.90 20.91 5.06
CA LEU A 413 25.71 21.94 4.38
C LEU A 413 24.89 22.69 3.30
N LEU A 414 24.01 21.99 2.58
CA LEU A 414 23.07 22.63 1.64
C LEU A 414 22.16 23.63 2.36
N ASN A 415 21.65 23.27 3.52
CA ASN A 415 20.81 24.17 4.35
C ASN A 415 21.59 25.41 4.81
N VAL A 416 22.74 25.21 5.40
CA VAL A 416 23.60 26.32 5.88
C VAL A 416 24.00 27.26 4.75
N ARG A 417 24.33 26.72 3.57
CA ARG A 417 24.68 27.55 2.40
C ARG A 417 23.49 28.38 1.90
N ARG A 418 22.28 27.84 1.93
CA ARG A 418 21.05 28.57 1.58
C ARG A 418 20.78 29.70 2.59
N LEU A 419 20.75 29.39 3.87
CA LEU A 419 20.55 30.38 4.95
C LEU A 419 21.57 31.53 4.90
N ARG A 420 22.85 31.24 4.62
CA ARG A 420 23.88 32.28 4.45
C ARG A 420 23.68 33.16 3.21
N ARG A 421 23.11 32.62 2.13
CA ARG A 421 22.78 33.42 0.93
C ARG A 421 21.61 34.35 1.18
N GLU A 422 20.62 33.92 1.97
CA GLU A 422 19.44 34.72 2.32
C GLU A 422 19.80 35.86 3.31
N ALA A 423 20.65 35.57 4.30
CA ALA A 423 21.14 36.58 5.23
C ALA A 423 22.05 37.67 4.59
N ARG A 424 22.49 37.48 3.36
CA ARG A 424 23.31 38.43 2.59
C ARG A 424 22.49 39.25 1.56
N ARG A 425 21.20 38.95 1.38
CA ARG A 425 20.24 39.71 0.56
C ARG A 425 19.38 40.57 1.47
#